data_1ee0432ef297ac65ff4b94b2345fa711
#
_entry.id   1ee0432ef297ac65ff4b94b2345fa711
#
_cell.length_a   1.000
_cell.length_b   1.000
_cell.length_c   1.000
_cell.angle_alpha   90.00
_cell.angle_beta   90.00
_cell.angle_gamma   90.00
#
_symmetry.space_group_name_H-M   'P 1'
#
loop_
_entity.id
_entity.type
_entity.pdbx_description
1 polymer ?
#
loop_
_entity_poly.entity_id
_entity_poly.type
_entity_poly.pdbx_seq_one_letter_code
_entity_poly.pdbx_strand_id
1 'polypeptide(L)'
;MLKNGEWVGIFPEGTRRSKGSNKPELHAGAVLIARMGKAPIVPLGLENVANIKRKGERIRFPKVIVRFGEPISLDSFDFLPKDERMDACAWYTMREAYALTFNCPAQEVPMTELFPDAKDYAEVFEQHPIVPFDPATLPDYTPKAKSEA
;
A
#
# COMPACT_ATOMS: atom_id res chain seq x y z
N MET A 1 -0.76 -13.33 -13.58
CA MET A 1 0.23 -12.90 -12.57
C MET A 1 -0.25 -13.27 -11.17
N LEU A 2 -1.05 -12.49 -10.45
CA LEU A 2 -1.46 -12.81 -9.07
C LEU A 2 -2.10 -14.19 -8.90
N LYS A 3 -2.96 -14.62 -9.82
CA LYS A 3 -3.57 -15.96 -9.82
C LYS A 3 -2.59 -17.12 -9.97
N ASN A 4 -1.36 -16.84 -10.36
CA ASN A 4 -0.28 -17.82 -10.50
C ASN A 4 0.70 -17.81 -9.32
N GLY A 5 0.38 -17.10 -8.23
CA GLY A 5 1.25 -16.93 -7.07
C GLY A 5 2.39 -15.93 -7.29
N GLU A 6 2.30 -15.07 -8.31
CA GLU A 6 3.31 -14.03 -8.55
C GLU A 6 3.01 -12.78 -7.73
N TRP A 7 4.06 -12.05 -7.37
CA TRP A 7 3.95 -10.77 -6.66
C TRP A 7 3.86 -9.61 -7.66
N VAL A 8 3.08 -8.59 -7.31
CA VAL A 8 2.98 -7.35 -8.10
C VAL A 8 3.27 -6.18 -7.17
N GLY A 9 4.34 -5.45 -7.48
CA GLY A 9 4.65 -4.19 -6.80
C GLY A 9 3.94 -3.02 -7.47
N ILE A 10 3.23 -2.21 -6.69
CA ILE A 10 2.49 -1.05 -7.18
C ILE A 10 2.84 0.16 -6.33
N PHE A 11 3.05 1.30 -6.99
CA PHE A 11 3.13 2.61 -6.37
C PHE A 11 1.81 3.34 -6.61
N PRO A 12 0.85 3.29 -5.65
CA PRO A 12 -0.50 3.78 -5.89
C PRO A 12 -0.59 5.30 -6.06
N GLU A 13 0.44 6.03 -5.68
CA GLU A 13 0.54 7.48 -5.91
C GLU A 13 0.64 7.87 -7.39
N GLY A 14 0.96 6.92 -8.28
CA GLY A 14 1.02 7.10 -9.74
C GLY A 14 2.15 7.98 -10.24
N THR A 15 2.71 8.83 -9.42
CA THR A 15 3.80 9.74 -9.78
C THR A 15 4.88 9.84 -8.71
N ARG A 16 6.09 10.21 -9.11
CA ARG A 16 7.13 10.59 -8.15
C ARG A 16 6.79 11.95 -7.56
N ARG A 17 6.83 12.08 -6.23
CA ARG A 17 6.76 13.38 -5.57
C ARG A 17 8.00 14.20 -5.94
N SER A 18 7.88 15.11 -6.89
CA SER A 18 8.87 16.16 -7.11
C SER A 18 8.40 17.43 -6.41
N LYS A 19 9.35 18.18 -5.79
CA LYS A 19 9.03 19.49 -5.21
C LYS A 19 8.36 20.37 -6.26
N GLY A 20 7.09 20.74 -6.04
CA GLY A 20 6.32 21.64 -6.91
C GLY A 20 5.36 20.97 -7.90
N SER A 21 5.23 19.65 -7.91
CA SER A 21 4.21 18.98 -8.72
C SER A 21 2.91 18.77 -7.92
N ASN A 22 1.83 18.55 -8.66
CA ASN A 22 0.48 18.28 -8.14
C ASN A 22 0.50 17.34 -6.93
N LYS A 23 -0.38 17.60 -5.96
CA LYS A 23 -0.56 16.72 -4.80
C LYS A 23 -0.93 15.32 -5.32
N PRO A 24 -0.36 14.26 -4.72
CA PRO A 24 -0.71 12.92 -5.14
C PRO A 24 -2.19 12.67 -4.83
N GLU A 25 -2.90 12.11 -5.79
CA GLU A 25 -4.25 11.64 -5.59
C GLU A 25 -4.22 10.21 -5.05
N LEU A 26 -5.18 9.90 -4.19
CA LEU A 26 -5.34 8.55 -3.69
C LEU A 26 -6.18 7.73 -4.67
N HIS A 27 -5.58 6.75 -5.31
CA HIS A 27 -6.25 5.91 -6.29
C HIS A 27 -6.48 4.49 -5.77
N ALA A 28 -7.71 3.99 -5.94
CA ALA A 28 -8.07 2.63 -5.56
C ALA A 28 -7.64 1.56 -6.60
N GLY A 29 -6.83 1.92 -7.60
CA GLY A 29 -6.39 1.00 -8.65
C GLY A 29 -5.63 -0.23 -8.14
N ALA A 30 -4.76 -0.06 -7.14
CA ALA A 30 -4.06 -1.16 -6.50
C ALA A 30 -5.02 -2.13 -5.79
N VAL A 31 -6.04 -1.59 -5.12
CA VAL A 31 -7.10 -2.37 -4.46
C VAL A 31 -7.93 -3.15 -5.48
N LEU A 32 -8.24 -2.53 -6.63
CA LEU A 32 -8.96 -3.23 -7.71
C LEU A 32 -8.16 -4.41 -8.24
N ILE A 33 -6.85 -4.26 -8.46
CA ILE A 33 -5.98 -5.34 -8.94
C ILE A 33 -5.91 -6.46 -7.90
N ALA A 34 -5.75 -6.15 -6.62
CA ALA A 34 -5.76 -7.12 -5.53
C ALA A 34 -7.08 -7.89 -5.48
N ARG A 35 -8.21 -7.18 -5.60
CA ARG A 35 -9.56 -7.78 -5.62
C ARG A 35 -9.74 -8.74 -6.80
N MET A 36 -9.34 -8.33 -8.00
CA MET A 36 -9.41 -9.20 -9.19
C MET A 36 -8.52 -10.44 -9.07
N GLY A 37 -7.38 -10.29 -8.40
CA GLY A 37 -6.44 -11.39 -8.13
C GLY A 37 -6.79 -12.24 -6.91
N LYS A 38 -7.78 -11.83 -6.09
CA LYS A 38 -8.08 -12.41 -4.77
C LYS A 38 -6.85 -12.53 -3.88
N ALA A 39 -6.03 -11.49 -3.90
CA ALA A 39 -4.77 -11.45 -3.19
C ALA A 39 -4.81 -10.40 -2.07
N PRO A 40 -4.17 -10.64 -0.92
CA PRO A 40 -4.00 -9.62 0.11
C PRO A 40 -3.08 -8.51 -0.38
N ILE A 41 -3.16 -7.34 0.27
CA ILE A 41 -2.25 -6.23 0.04
C ILE A 41 -1.25 -6.19 1.19
N VAL A 42 0.04 -6.10 0.87
CA VAL A 42 1.10 -5.91 1.86
C VAL A 42 1.63 -4.48 1.74
N PRO A 43 1.39 -3.62 2.75
CA PRO A 43 1.97 -2.29 2.76
C PRO A 43 3.49 -2.37 2.83
N LEU A 44 4.16 -1.46 2.13
CA LEU A 44 5.62 -1.42 2.09
C LEU A 44 6.10 0.01 2.26
N GLY A 45 6.99 0.22 3.21
CA GLY A 45 7.67 1.50 3.44
C GLY A 45 9.10 1.47 2.94
N LEU A 46 9.52 2.56 2.30
CA LEU A 46 10.88 2.75 1.79
C LEU A 46 11.50 3.98 2.43
N GLU A 47 12.64 3.80 3.10
CA GLU A 47 13.40 4.90 3.72
C GLU A 47 14.71 5.12 2.95
N ASN A 48 15.14 6.38 2.86
CA ASN A 48 16.38 6.82 2.21
C ASN A 48 16.41 6.71 0.67
N VAL A 49 15.32 6.35 0.01
CA VAL A 49 15.29 6.26 -1.47
C VAL A 49 15.54 7.62 -2.12
N ALA A 50 15.02 8.70 -1.55
CA ALA A 50 15.25 10.06 -2.05
C ALA A 50 16.72 10.50 -2.00
N ASN A 51 17.55 9.83 -1.22
CA ASN A 51 18.98 10.13 -1.07
C ASN A 51 19.85 9.46 -2.15
N ILE A 52 19.30 8.58 -2.99
CA ILE A 52 20.02 7.92 -4.08
C ILE A 52 20.50 8.94 -5.11
N LYS A 53 19.64 9.92 -5.45
CA LYS A 53 20.00 11.00 -6.36
C LYS A 53 19.28 12.28 -5.96
N ARG A 54 20.04 13.31 -5.58
CA ARG A 54 19.54 14.67 -5.40
C ARG A 54 19.82 15.48 -6.66
N LYS A 55 18.97 16.46 -6.94
CA LYS A 55 19.16 17.35 -8.11
C LYS A 55 20.52 18.05 -8.01
N GLY A 56 21.36 17.87 -9.04
CA GLY A 56 22.71 18.47 -9.09
C GLY A 56 23.82 17.70 -8.38
N GLU A 57 23.52 16.59 -7.72
CA GLU A 57 24.50 15.74 -7.04
C GLU A 57 24.81 14.46 -7.83
N ARG A 58 25.98 13.86 -7.51
CA ARG A 58 26.33 12.52 -8.03
C ARG A 58 25.40 11.48 -7.42
N ILE A 59 25.17 10.37 -8.14
CA ILE A 59 24.47 9.20 -7.63
C ILE A 59 25.20 8.69 -6.39
N ARG A 60 24.45 8.52 -5.29
CA ARG A 60 24.93 7.94 -4.05
C ARG A 60 24.25 6.59 -3.85
N PHE A 61 24.89 5.72 -3.08
CA PHE A 61 24.34 4.43 -2.68
C PHE A 61 24.05 4.44 -1.17
N PRO A 62 23.00 5.16 -0.72
CA PRO A 62 22.62 5.16 0.69
C PRO A 62 22.11 3.78 1.07
N LYS A 63 22.18 3.47 2.37
CA LYS A 63 21.48 2.30 2.90
C LYS A 63 19.97 2.54 2.78
N VAL A 64 19.32 1.86 1.84
CA VAL A 64 17.86 1.84 1.71
C VAL A 64 17.30 0.84 2.71
N ILE A 65 16.32 1.27 3.49
CA ILE A 65 15.61 0.39 4.42
C ILE A 65 14.23 0.11 3.83
N VAL A 66 13.87 -1.17 3.77
CA VAL A 66 12.57 -1.64 3.32
C VAL A 66 11.85 -2.25 4.50
N ARG A 67 10.65 -1.76 4.81
CA ARG A 67 9.80 -2.31 5.86
C ARG A 67 8.53 -2.87 5.25
N PHE A 68 8.18 -4.08 5.64
CA PHE A 68 6.93 -4.72 5.26
C PHE A 68 5.94 -4.62 6.42
N GLY A 69 4.70 -4.27 6.13
CA GLY A 69 3.62 -4.29 7.08
C GLY A 69 2.86 -5.61 7.08
N GLU A 70 1.84 -5.69 7.92
CA GLU A 70 0.96 -6.84 7.98
C GLU A 70 0.10 -6.94 6.72
N PRO A 71 -0.12 -8.16 6.19
CA PRO A 71 -1.00 -8.35 5.05
C PRO A 71 -2.44 -7.92 5.38
N ILE A 72 -3.08 -7.22 4.46
CA ILE A 72 -4.43 -6.69 4.57
C ILE A 72 -5.36 -7.50 3.69
N SER A 73 -6.41 -8.10 4.28
CA SER A 73 -7.48 -8.73 3.52
C SER A 73 -8.51 -7.70 3.07
N LEU A 74 -8.97 -7.81 1.83
CA LEU A 74 -10.02 -6.95 1.29
C LEU A 74 -11.38 -7.19 1.98
N ASP A 75 -11.61 -8.40 2.48
CA ASP A 75 -12.84 -8.76 3.21
C ASP A 75 -12.95 -8.04 4.56
N SER A 76 -11.81 -7.57 5.10
CA SER A 76 -11.79 -6.79 6.35
C SER A 76 -12.55 -5.46 6.25
N PHE A 77 -12.87 -5.00 5.04
CA PHE A 77 -13.63 -3.77 4.78
C PHE A 77 -15.12 -4.01 4.48
N ASP A 78 -15.61 -5.24 4.63
CA ASP A 78 -16.99 -5.61 4.29
C ASP A 78 -18.05 -4.98 5.21
N PHE A 79 -17.65 -4.43 6.36
CA PHE A 79 -18.52 -3.65 7.24
C PHE A 79 -18.89 -2.27 6.65
N LEU A 80 -18.16 -1.79 5.65
CA LEU A 80 -18.44 -0.52 4.97
C LEU A 80 -19.42 -0.69 3.81
N PRO A 81 -20.13 0.39 3.40
CA PRO A 81 -20.92 0.43 2.16
C PRO A 81 -20.07 0.04 0.95
N LYS A 82 -20.66 -0.65 -0.01
CA LYS A 82 -19.93 -1.21 -1.17
C LYS A 82 -19.16 -0.17 -2.00
N ASP A 83 -19.72 1.02 -2.11
CA ASP A 83 -19.16 2.16 -2.83
C ASP A 83 -17.94 2.78 -2.13
N GLU A 84 -17.84 2.63 -0.81
CA GLU A 84 -16.74 3.20 -0.02
C GLU A 84 -15.58 2.21 0.22
N ARG A 85 -15.81 0.90 0.09
CA ARG A 85 -14.84 -0.14 0.49
C ARG A 85 -13.49 0.00 -0.19
N MET A 86 -13.47 0.32 -1.46
CA MET A 86 -12.24 0.42 -2.23
C MET A 86 -11.42 1.63 -1.84
N ASP A 87 -12.07 2.77 -1.65
CA ASP A 87 -11.40 4.00 -1.26
C ASP A 87 -10.91 3.93 0.18
N ALA A 88 -11.71 3.37 1.09
CA ALA A 88 -11.31 3.13 2.47
C ALA A 88 -10.14 2.15 2.59
N CYS A 89 -10.13 1.07 1.78
CA CYS A 89 -9.02 0.14 1.72
C CYS A 89 -7.75 0.80 1.17
N ALA A 90 -7.86 1.62 0.12
CA ALA A 90 -6.74 2.38 -0.43
C ALA A 90 -6.18 3.35 0.61
N TRP A 91 -7.06 4.09 1.30
CA TRP A 91 -6.69 5.02 2.36
C TRP A 91 -5.95 4.31 3.51
N TYR A 92 -6.51 3.21 4.00
CA TYR A 92 -5.91 2.42 5.07
C TYR A 92 -4.53 1.89 4.66
N THR A 93 -4.43 1.28 3.50
CA THR A 93 -3.17 0.73 2.97
C THR A 93 -2.09 1.79 2.85
N MET A 94 -2.44 2.98 2.37
CA MET A 94 -1.49 4.09 2.25
C MET A 94 -1.07 4.62 3.60
N ARG A 95 -1.98 4.72 4.57
CA ARG A 95 -1.64 5.11 5.94
C ARG A 95 -0.60 4.16 6.53
N GLU A 96 -0.81 2.85 6.42
CA GLU A 96 0.14 1.84 6.90
C GLU A 96 1.50 1.93 6.17
N ALA A 97 1.49 2.12 4.84
CA ALA A 97 2.72 2.28 4.08
C ALA A 97 3.51 3.53 4.49
N TYR A 98 2.84 4.66 4.74
CA TYR A 98 3.48 5.87 5.23
C TYR A 98 3.97 5.74 6.67
N ALA A 99 3.25 5.04 7.55
CA ALA A 99 3.69 4.72 8.90
C ALA A 99 5.02 3.96 8.88
N LEU A 100 5.14 2.97 7.99
CA LEU A 100 6.39 2.23 7.77
C LEU A 100 7.51 3.10 7.19
N THR A 101 7.17 4.01 6.28
CA THR A 101 8.14 4.92 5.65
C THR A 101 8.67 5.95 6.65
N PHE A 102 7.80 6.53 7.47
CA PHE A 102 8.15 7.53 8.48
C PHE A 102 8.65 6.89 9.78
N ASN A 103 8.49 5.58 9.92
CA ASN A 103 8.81 4.82 11.13
C ASN A 103 8.10 5.39 12.37
N CYS A 104 6.79 5.60 12.24
CA CYS A 104 5.92 6.14 13.29
C CYS A 104 4.63 5.30 13.41
N PRO A 105 3.86 5.46 14.50
CA PRO A 105 2.52 4.87 14.60
C PRO A 105 1.61 5.35 13.48
N ALA A 106 0.73 4.47 12.99
CA ALA A 106 -0.17 4.80 11.88
C ALA A 106 -1.10 5.98 12.17
N GLN A 107 -1.46 6.19 13.44
CA GLN A 107 -2.29 7.31 13.89
C GLN A 107 -1.61 8.68 13.77
N GLU A 108 -0.28 8.69 13.72
CA GLU A 108 0.52 9.92 13.59
C GLU A 108 0.76 10.33 12.12
N VAL A 109 0.35 9.48 11.16
CA VAL A 109 0.48 9.78 9.74
C VAL A 109 -0.50 10.88 9.34
N PRO A 110 -0.04 12.04 8.84
CA PRO A 110 -0.92 13.15 8.51
C PRO A 110 -1.63 12.94 7.16
N MET A 111 -2.56 12.00 7.12
CA MET A 111 -3.26 11.59 5.89
C MET A 111 -4.00 12.74 5.20
N THR A 112 -4.59 13.65 5.96
CA THR A 112 -5.29 14.83 5.41
C THR A 112 -4.35 15.85 4.76
N GLU A 113 -3.09 15.92 5.20
CA GLU A 113 -2.07 16.76 4.55
C GLU A 113 -1.48 16.07 3.32
N LEU A 114 -1.31 14.74 3.40
CA LEU A 114 -0.78 13.93 2.31
C LEU A 114 -1.76 13.80 1.15
N PHE A 115 -3.04 13.63 1.45
CA PHE A 115 -4.14 13.42 0.51
C PHE A 115 -5.34 14.31 0.86
N PRO A 116 -5.25 15.63 0.66
CA PRO A 116 -6.28 16.58 1.09
C PRO A 116 -7.62 16.41 0.38
N ASP A 117 -7.63 15.80 -0.80
CA ASP A 117 -8.84 15.59 -1.60
C ASP A 117 -9.49 14.22 -1.30
N ALA A 118 -8.83 13.36 -0.49
CA ALA A 118 -9.39 12.08 -0.09
C ALA A 118 -10.32 12.23 1.13
N LYS A 119 -11.38 11.41 1.18
CA LYS A 119 -12.19 11.29 2.39
C LYS A 119 -11.32 10.75 3.53
N ASP A 120 -11.42 11.36 4.70
CA ASP A 120 -10.73 10.89 5.89
C ASP A 120 -11.50 9.72 6.52
N TYR A 121 -10.81 8.62 6.78
CA TYR A 121 -11.35 7.41 7.39
C TYR A 121 -10.73 7.12 8.78
N ALA A 122 -10.00 8.07 9.37
CA ALA A 122 -9.30 7.83 10.64
C ALA A 122 -10.26 7.38 11.74
N GLU A 123 -11.36 8.12 11.95
CA GLU A 123 -12.36 7.80 12.97
C GLU A 123 -13.05 6.44 12.71
N VAL A 124 -13.29 6.10 11.45
CA VAL A 124 -13.89 4.82 11.06
C VAL A 124 -13.02 3.64 11.51
N PHE A 125 -11.70 3.75 11.31
CA PHE A 125 -10.77 2.67 11.67
C PHE A 125 -10.36 2.67 13.14
N GLU A 126 -10.62 3.74 13.88
CA GLU A 126 -10.54 3.74 15.34
C GLU A 126 -11.70 2.93 15.94
N GLN A 127 -12.91 3.10 15.40
CA GLN A 127 -14.10 2.38 15.85
C GLN A 127 -14.12 0.91 15.36
N HIS A 128 -13.55 0.65 14.18
CA HIS A 128 -13.50 -0.67 13.54
C HIS A 128 -12.06 -1.01 13.16
N PRO A 129 -11.22 -1.47 14.10
CA PRO A 129 -9.86 -1.89 13.80
C PRO A 129 -9.82 -3.01 12.77
N ILE A 130 -8.94 -2.90 11.80
CA ILE A 130 -8.73 -3.94 10.78
C ILE A 130 -7.96 -5.10 11.40
N VAL A 131 -8.52 -6.30 11.27
CA VAL A 131 -7.86 -7.53 11.73
C VAL A 131 -6.79 -7.91 10.71
N PRO A 132 -5.56 -8.22 11.16
CA PRO A 132 -4.52 -8.72 10.29
C PRO A 132 -4.97 -9.98 9.53
N PHE A 133 -4.52 -10.11 8.29
CA PHE A 133 -4.81 -11.26 7.46
C PHE A 133 -4.16 -12.52 8.05
N ASP A 134 -4.92 -13.61 8.15
CA ASP A 134 -4.37 -14.90 8.58
C ASP A 134 -3.72 -15.62 7.38
N PRO A 135 -2.40 -15.81 7.38
CA PRO A 135 -1.70 -16.51 6.30
C PRO A 135 -2.19 -17.95 6.05
N ALA A 136 -2.79 -18.58 7.07
CA ALA A 136 -3.34 -19.93 6.92
C ALA A 136 -4.55 -19.98 5.98
N THR A 137 -5.18 -18.84 5.70
CA THR A 137 -6.30 -18.76 4.74
C THR A 137 -5.86 -18.60 3.29
N LEU A 138 -4.56 -18.44 3.03
CA LEU A 138 -4.04 -18.42 1.67
C LEU A 138 -4.19 -19.79 1.02
N PRO A 139 -4.71 -19.86 -0.21
CA PRO A 139 -4.65 -21.10 -0.97
C PRO A 139 -3.17 -21.48 -1.21
N ASP A 140 -2.87 -22.79 -1.13
CA ASP A 140 -1.54 -23.30 -1.46
C ASP A 140 -1.19 -22.95 -2.91
N TYR A 141 -0.39 -21.89 -3.08
CA TYR A 141 0.20 -21.55 -4.35
C TYR A 141 1.41 -22.42 -4.62
N THR A 142 1.21 -23.63 -5.06
CA THR A 142 2.29 -24.38 -5.72
C THR A 142 2.56 -23.73 -7.07
N PRO A 143 3.75 -23.14 -7.28
CA PRO A 143 4.11 -22.60 -8.58
C PRO A 143 3.93 -23.70 -9.63
N LYS A 144 3.09 -23.50 -10.62
CA LYS A 144 3.05 -24.38 -11.78
C LYS A 144 4.44 -24.37 -12.39
N ALA A 145 5.08 -25.53 -12.43
CA ALA A 145 6.37 -25.68 -13.11
C ALA A 145 6.24 -25.02 -14.50
N LYS A 146 7.12 -24.06 -14.80
CA LYS A 146 7.21 -23.51 -16.14
C LYS A 146 7.46 -24.71 -17.05
N SER A 147 6.47 -25.04 -17.90
CA SER A 147 6.72 -25.96 -18.98
C SER A 147 7.81 -25.34 -19.82
N GLU A 148 8.98 -25.93 -19.82
CA GLU A 148 10.05 -25.57 -20.75
C GLU A 148 9.47 -25.78 -22.16
N ALA A 149 9.24 -24.65 -22.81
CA ALA A 149 8.89 -24.63 -24.22
C ALA A 149 10.16 -24.51 -25.05
#